data_570dfc91d6d4a63c5ec1f094e9e535cd
#
_entry.id   570dfc91d6d4a63c5ec1f094e9e535cd
#
_cell.length_a   1.000
_cell.length_b   1.000
_cell.length_c   1.000
_cell.angle_alpha   90.00
_cell.angle_beta   90.00
_cell.angle_gamma   90.00
#
_symmetry.space_group_name_H-M   'P 1'
#
loop_
_entity.id
_entity.type
_entity.pdbx_description
1 polymer ?
#
loop_
_entity_poly.entity_id
_entity_poly.type
_entity_poly.pdbx_seq_one_letter_code
_entity_poly.pdbx_strand_id
1 'polypeptide(L)'
;MTSISSYSVLFCTVLLIALIAAPVSGTDTSVNATTAAQPFISAEVSPAQAAVGDPVTVSGVATGGNLTAGVQIWAFAGNYVNVSTVPVNTDGTFSKTYQTAGLPPATYYVIVQSPGKDGSLNIVMDTTGSYSGQVVNTKTGNLVFNFTGTGSVQDSAAAAALSDAFNLPGVDDIYTKCTFQLVAPVTSLPVSTTNAPVATTTTKKSPLLFSTLLAGLGVAGSAFAWHSRK
;
A
#
# COMPACT_ATOMS: atom_id res chain seq x y z
N MET A 1 -3.51 -36.93 63.92
CA MET A 1 -2.56 -36.50 64.97
C MET A 1 -2.11 -35.11 64.53
N THR A 2 -2.77 -34.10 65.02
CA THR A 2 -2.33 -33.22 66.12
C THR A 2 -1.00 -32.52 65.76
N SER A 3 -0.85 -31.22 65.72
CA SER A 3 -1.16 -30.24 66.74
C SER A 3 -0.76 -28.86 66.16
N ILE A 4 -1.61 -27.84 66.08
CA ILE A 4 -1.73 -26.74 67.04
C ILE A 4 -0.49 -25.82 67.11
N SER A 5 -0.74 -24.57 66.60
CA SER A 5 -0.76 -23.38 67.45
C SER A 5 0.57 -22.73 67.71
N SER A 6 0.71 -21.49 67.36
CA SER A 6 0.78 -20.49 68.40
C SER A 6 0.76 -19.08 67.81
N TYR A 7 -0.15 -18.33 68.28
CA TYR A 7 -0.24 -16.89 68.26
C TYR A 7 0.98 -16.29 68.96
N SER A 8 1.50 -15.21 68.44
CA SER A 8 2.21 -14.23 69.27
C SER A 8 1.80 -12.84 68.84
N VAL A 9 1.08 -12.31 69.74
CA VAL A 9 0.51 -10.98 69.84
C VAL A 9 1.59 -10.03 70.35
N LEU A 10 1.58 -8.81 69.83
CA LEU A 10 1.82 -7.56 70.51
C LEU A 10 3.26 -7.11 70.71
N PHE A 11 3.63 -5.99 70.21
CA PHE A 11 3.73 -4.76 71.00
C PHE A 11 3.84 -3.52 70.13
N CYS A 12 2.92 -2.66 70.33
CA CYS A 12 2.79 -1.31 69.87
C CYS A 12 3.89 -0.45 70.57
N THR A 13 4.74 0.20 69.82
CA THR A 13 5.53 1.32 70.36
C THR A 13 5.41 2.46 69.33
N VAL A 14 4.58 3.40 69.70
CA VAL A 14 4.43 4.71 69.03
C VAL A 14 5.68 5.51 69.38
N LEU A 15 6.62 5.66 68.43
CA LEU A 15 7.69 6.63 68.55
C LEU A 15 7.33 7.82 67.64
N LEU A 16 6.83 8.86 68.30
CA LEU A 16 6.50 10.13 67.69
C LEU A 16 7.82 10.90 67.44
N ILE A 17 8.39 10.79 66.24
CA ILE A 17 9.50 11.63 65.83
C ILE A 17 8.90 12.77 64.97
N ALA A 18 8.86 13.96 65.53
CA ALA A 18 8.56 15.19 64.81
C ALA A 18 9.74 15.48 63.88
N LEU A 19 9.61 15.10 62.61
CA LEU A 19 10.57 15.44 61.58
C LEU A 19 10.21 16.81 61.03
N ILE A 20 11.08 17.80 61.32
CA ILE A 20 11.00 19.16 60.77
C ILE A 20 11.20 19.03 59.27
N ALA A 21 10.10 19.17 58.49
CA ALA A 21 10.16 19.24 57.04
C ALA A 21 10.74 20.59 56.64
N ALA A 22 12.03 20.62 56.28
CA ALA A 22 12.58 21.69 55.47
C ALA A 22 11.97 21.66 54.07
N PRO A 23 11.50 22.78 53.49
CA PRO A 23 11.06 22.78 52.11
C PRO A 23 12.28 22.54 51.21
N VAL A 24 12.41 21.34 50.70
CA VAL A 24 13.27 21.08 49.57
C VAL A 24 12.62 21.74 48.38
N SER A 25 13.14 22.89 48.00
CA SER A 25 12.84 23.49 46.67
C SER A 25 13.42 22.56 45.62
N GLY A 26 12.67 21.52 45.31
CA GLY A 26 12.92 20.73 44.11
C GLY A 26 12.74 21.61 42.91
N THR A 27 13.83 21.99 42.27
CA THR A 27 13.79 22.43 40.87
C THR A 27 13.25 21.24 40.09
N ASP A 28 11.96 21.28 39.76
CA ASP A 28 11.38 20.41 38.77
C ASP A 28 12.07 20.72 37.42
N THR A 29 13.20 20.02 37.23
CA THR A 29 13.72 19.87 35.88
C THR A 29 12.72 18.96 35.17
N SER A 30 11.65 19.52 34.67
CA SER A 30 10.81 18.82 33.72
C SER A 30 11.69 18.55 32.50
N VAL A 31 12.29 17.36 32.52
CA VAL A 31 12.90 16.78 31.33
C VAL A 31 11.72 16.58 30.39
N ASN A 32 11.52 17.57 29.50
CA ASN A 32 10.65 17.38 28.37
C ASN A 32 11.27 16.25 27.55
N ALA A 33 10.94 15.00 27.91
CA ALA A 33 11.23 13.87 27.07
C ALA A 33 10.45 14.10 25.79
N THR A 34 11.12 14.68 24.79
CA THR A 34 10.60 14.75 23.43
C THR A 34 10.39 13.31 23.03
N THR A 35 9.18 12.82 23.20
CA THR A 35 8.80 11.49 22.72
C THR A 35 9.08 11.49 21.22
N ALA A 36 10.08 10.73 20.80
CA ALA A 36 10.42 10.61 19.39
C ALA A 36 9.12 10.24 18.65
N ALA A 37 8.80 11.01 17.64
CA ALA A 37 7.59 10.79 16.85
C ALA A 37 7.61 9.35 16.32
N GLN A 38 6.50 8.64 16.48
CA GLN A 38 6.37 7.29 15.94
C GLN A 38 6.49 7.34 14.42
N PRO A 39 7.22 6.40 13.81
CA PRO A 39 7.28 6.29 12.36
C PRO A 39 5.87 6.15 11.76
N PHE A 40 5.60 6.91 10.72
CA PHE A 40 4.33 6.91 10.00
C PHE A 40 4.60 7.02 8.51
N ILE A 41 3.82 6.30 7.69
CA ILE A 41 3.84 6.41 6.24
C ILE A 41 2.44 6.33 5.66
N SER A 42 2.16 7.20 4.70
CA SER A 42 0.99 7.12 3.83
C SER A 42 1.38 7.37 2.39
N ALA A 43 0.66 6.77 1.46
CA ALA A 43 0.88 7.00 0.04
C ALA A 43 -0.44 6.87 -0.73
N GLU A 44 -0.48 7.56 -1.85
CA GLU A 44 -1.55 7.50 -2.84
C GLU A 44 -0.97 7.41 -4.24
N VAL A 45 -1.78 6.95 -5.18
CA VAL A 45 -1.43 6.90 -6.61
C VAL A 45 -2.41 7.75 -7.39
N SER A 46 -1.91 8.59 -8.26
CA SER A 46 -2.72 9.45 -9.11
C SER A 46 -2.20 9.47 -10.56
N PRO A 47 -3.07 9.23 -11.53
CA PRO A 47 -4.45 8.75 -11.39
C PRO A 47 -4.50 7.27 -10.98
N ALA A 48 -5.60 6.82 -10.34
CA ALA A 48 -5.80 5.42 -9.98
C ALA A 48 -6.01 4.51 -11.21
N GLN A 49 -6.38 5.11 -12.35
CA GLN A 49 -6.46 4.45 -13.66
C GLN A 49 -5.87 5.38 -14.71
N ALA A 50 -4.98 4.86 -15.55
CA ALA A 50 -4.33 5.59 -16.64
C ALA A 50 -4.28 4.75 -17.90
N ALA A 51 -4.22 5.38 -19.08
CA ALA A 51 -3.88 4.66 -20.30
C ALA A 51 -2.36 4.40 -20.35
N VAL A 52 -1.96 3.32 -21.00
CA VAL A 52 -0.54 3.07 -21.27
C VAL A 52 0.04 4.25 -22.05
N GLY A 53 1.12 4.83 -21.53
CA GLY A 53 1.75 6.05 -22.03
C GLY A 53 1.47 7.29 -21.18
N ASP A 54 0.39 7.30 -20.40
CA ASP A 54 0.12 8.41 -19.47
C ASP A 54 0.97 8.26 -18.20
N PRO A 55 1.45 9.36 -17.61
CA PRO A 55 2.23 9.29 -16.38
C PRO A 55 1.35 8.92 -15.18
N VAL A 56 1.92 8.16 -14.24
CA VAL A 56 1.30 7.83 -12.95
C VAL A 56 2.24 8.27 -11.83
N THR A 57 1.72 9.00 -10.85
CA THR A 57 2.50 9.50 -9.74
C THR A 57 2.12 8.79 -8.44
N VAL A 58 3.12 8.29 -7.73
CA VAL A 58 3.02 7.84 -6.34
C VAL A 58 3.53 8.97 -5.47
N SER A 59 2.71 9.44 -4.55
CA SER A 59 3.06 10.52 -3.61
C SER A 59 2.57 10.20 -2.21
N GLY A 60 3.15 10.85 -1.21
CA GLY A 60 2.75 10.58 0.16
C GLY A 60 3.54 11.36 1.19
N VAL A 61 3.37 10.94 2.43
CA VAL A 61 4.04 11.52 3.60
C VAL A 61 4.68 10.41 4.42
N ALA A 62 5.94 10.60 4.79
CA ALA A 62 6.67 9.78 5.75
C ALA A 62 7.19 10.69 6.87
N THR A 63 6.91 10.33 8.12
CA THR A 63 7.32 11.11 9.30
C THR A 63 7.77 10.19 10.44
N GLY A 64 8.52 10.74 11.37
CA GLY A 64 9.09 9.99 12.48
C GLY A 64 10.24 9.08 12.03
N GLY A 65 10.99 8.55 12.98
CA GLY A 65 12.17 7.75 12.68
C GLY A 65 13.29 8.53 11.99
N ASN A 66 14.21 7.79 11.36
CA ASN A 66 15.29 8.35 10.58
C ASN A 66 15.03 8.14 9.08
N LEU A 67 14.69 9.19 8.37
CA LEU A 67 14.31 9.16 6.96
C LEU A 67 15.48 9.46 5.98
N THR A 68 16.71 9.44 6.45
CA THR A 68 17.91 9.74 5.63
C THR A 68 18.05 8.78 4.44
N ALA A 69 17.64 7.53 4.60
CA ALA A 69 17.63 6.56 3.50
C ALA A 69 16.55 6.81 2.45
N GLY A 70 15.61 7.72 2.74
CA GLY A 70 14.42 7.94 1.91
C GLY A 70 13.36 6.85 2.10
N VAL A 71 12.37 6.83 1.24
CA VAL A 71 11.39 5.74 1.13
C VAL A 71 11.69 4.87 -0.08
N GLN A 72 11.38 3.60 0.00
CA GLN A 72 11.51 2.68 -1.12
C GLN A 72 10.13 2.35 -1.68
N ILE A 73 9.96 2.54 -2.99
CA ILE A 73 8.71 2.26 -3.70
C ILE A 73 8.91 1.02 -4.56
N TRP A 74 8.10 0.01 -4.30
CA TRP A 74 8.02 -1.24 -5.03
C TRP A 74 6.77 -1.23 -5.90
N ALA A 75 6.89 -1.62 -7.17
CA ALA A 75 5.76 -1.76 -8.07
C ALA A 75 5.81 -3.12 -8.78
N PHE A 76 4.71 -3.85 -8.76
CA PHE A 76 4.59 -5.22 -9.30
C PHE A 76 3.42 -5.33 -10.25
N ALA A 77 3.62 -5.95 -11.41
CA ALA A 77 2.55 -6.35 -12.33
C ALA A 77 3.05 -7.45 -13.27
N GLY A 78 2.49 -8.63 -13.22
CA GLY A 78 3.01 -9.78 -13.98
C GLY A 78 4.50 -9.99 -13.68
N ASN A 79 5.30 -10.05 -14.73
CA ASN A 79 6.76 -10.15 -14.64
C ASN A 79 7.46 -8.80 -14.40
N TYR A 80 6.69 -7.71 -14.31
CA TYR A 80 7.25 -6.39 -14.05
C TYR A 80 7.51 -6.20 -12.56
N VAL A 81 8.74 -5.83 -12.25
CA VAL A 81 9.16 -5.42 -10.91
C VAL A 81 9.98 -4.15 -11.06
N ASN A 82 9.62 -3.13 -10.34
CA ASN A 82 10.42 -1.91 -10.22
C ASN A 82 10.59 -1.55 -8.75
N VAL A 83 11.81 -1.22 -8.37
CA VAL A 83 12.16 -0.75 -7.03
C VAL A 83 12.88 0.57 -7.18
N SER A 84 12.41 1.59 -6.48
CA SER A 84 12.98 2.93 -6.53
C SER A 84 13.11 3.50 -5.14
N THR A 85 14.26 4.05 -4.80
CA THR A 85 14.43 4.85 -3.59
C THR A 85 14.16 6.30 -3.90
N VAL A 86 13.34 6.94 -3.08
CA VAL A 86 12.89 8.34 -3.24
C VAL A 86 13.24 9.11 -1.98
N PRO A 87 13.93 10.25 -2.09
CA PRO A 87 14.21 11.09 -0.94
C PRO A 87 12.92 11.65 -0.35
N VAL A 88 12.90 11.78 0.97
CA VAL A 88 11.83 12.47 1.70
C VAL A 88 12.25 13.92 1.92
N ASN A 89 11.36 14.84 1.59
CA ASN A 89 11.56 16.26 1.79
C ASN A 89 11.57 16.62 3.29
N THR A 90 12.04 17.81 3.63
CA THR A 90 12.08 18.29 5.02
C THR A 90 10.70 18.41 5.68
N ASP A 91 9.64 18.54 4.89
CA ASP A 91 8.25 18.56 5.34
C ASP A 91 7.63 17.15 5.44
N GLY A 92 8.41 16.10 5.18
CA GLY A 92 7.97 14.71 5.22
C GLY A 92 7.36 14.22 3.91
N THR A 93 7.18 15.04 2.89
CA THR A 93 6.57 14.62 1.62
C THR A 93 7.56 13.87 0.73
N PHE A 94 7.04 12.99 -0.11
CA PHE A 94 7.78 12.35 -1.19
C PHE A 94 6.89 12.19 -2.43
N SER A 95 7.52 12.08 -3.61
CA SER A 95 6.79 11.89 -4.86
C SER A 95 7.68 11.22 -5.91
N LYS A 96 7.09 10.31 -6.68
CA LYS A 96 7.72 9.62 -7.80
C LYS A 96 6.74 9.47 -8.95
N THR A 97 7.09 10.01 -10.12
CA THR A 97 6.31 9.82 -11.35
C THR A 97 6.91 8.67 -12.17
N TYR A 98 6.07 7.76 -12.57
CA TYR A 98 6.37 6.64 -13.46
C TYR A 98 5.88 6.96 -14.87
N GLN A 99 6.78 6.79 -15.84
CA GLN A 99 6.41 6.80 -17.25
C GLN A 99 5.89 5.41 -17.61
N THR A 100 4.66 5.32 -18.10
CA THR A 100 4.01 4.02 -18.34
C THR A 100 4.14 3.53 -19.77
N ALA A 101 4.81 4.29 -20.65
CA ALA A 101 5.08 3.87 -22.00
C ALA A 101 5.85 2.55 -22.04
N GLY A 102 5.34 1.57 -22.75
CA GLY A 102 5.94 0.24 -22.85
C GLY A 102 5.61 -0.71 -21.69
N LEU A 103 4.87 -0.25 -20.67
CA LEU A 103 4.37 -1.12 -19.62
C LEU A 103 3.10 -1.85 -20.10
N PRO A 104 2.89 -3.11 -19.69
CA PRO A 104 1.68 -3.85 -20.08
C PRO A 104 0.43 -3.31 -19.37
N PRO A 105 -0.74 -3.31 -20.03
CA PRO A 105 -2.01 -3.11 -19.35
C PRO A 105 -2.21 -4.17 -18.27
N ALA A 106 -2.33 -3.73 -17.02
CA ALA A 106 -2.46 -4.59 -15.84
C ALA A 106 -2.86 -3.78 -14.60
N THR A 107 -3.21 -4.48 -13.52
CA THR A 107 -3.23 -3.90 -12.18
C THR A 107 -1.83 -3.91 -11.60
N TYR A 108 -1.36 -2.75 -11.19
CA TYR A 108 -0.06 -2.56 -10.54
C TYR A 108 -0.25 -2.49 -9.04
N TYR A 109 0.46 -3.34 -8.32
CA TYR A 109 0.50 -3.34 -6.85
C TYR A 109 1.71 -2.52 -6.42
N VAL A 110 1.47 -1.52 -5.60
CA VAL A 110 2.52 -0.61 -5.12
C VAL A 110 2.64 -0.75 -3.61
N ILE A 111 3.87 -0.94 -3.14
CA ILE A 111 4.19 -0.88 -1.71
C ILE A 111 5.20 0.24 -1.52
N VAL A 112 4.93 1.12 -0.57
CA VAL A 112 5.86 2.16 -0.15
C VAL A 112 6.34 1.83 1.24
N GLN A 113 7.64 1.65 1.38
CA GLN A 113 8.36 1.25 2.57
C GLN A 113 9.16 2.43 3.11
N SER A 114 9.11 2.63 4.41
CA SER A 114 9.93 3.59 5.16
C SER A 114 10.85 2.86 6.14
N PRO A 115 12.08 3.35 6.36
CA PRO A 115 13.12 2.64 7.14
C PRO A 115 12.87 2.58 8.65
N GLY A 116 11.67 2.82 9.12
CA GLY A 116 11.35 2.67 10.54
C GLY A 116 12.17 3.57 11.47
N LYS A 117 12.53 3.06 12.66
CA LYS A 117 13.24 3.81 13.71
C LYS A 117 14.75 3.82 13.53
N ASP A 118 15.30 2.74 13.00
CA ASP A 118 16.76 2.60 12.87
C ASP A 118 17.35 3.32 11.65
N GLY A 119 16.48 3.79 10.74
CA GLY A 119 16.87 4.53 9.55
C GLY A 119 17.46 3.67 8.44
N SER A 120 17.32 2.36 8.53
CA SER A 120 17.82 1.40 7.54
C SER A 120 16.67 0.63 6.93
N LEU A 121 16.68 0.47 5.61
CA LEU A 121 15.74 -0.43 4.93
C LEU A 121 16.16 -1.87 5.21
N ASN A 122 15.32 -2.62 5.91
CA ASN A 122 15.64 -3.99 6.33
C ASN A 122 15.29 -5.02 5.26
N ILE A 123 14.31 -4.75 4.42
CA ILE A 123 13.91 -5.59 3.30
C ILE A 123 14.26 -4.85 2.02
N VAL A 124 15.16 -5.38 1.23
CA VAL A 124 15.66 -4.72 0.02
C VAL A 124 15.78 -5.71 -1.14
N MET A 125 15.82 -5.18 -2.36
CA MET A 125 16.25 -5.96 -3.52
C MET A 125 17.78 -5.99 -3.52
N ASP A 126 18.37 -7.20 -3.50
CA ASP A 126 19.80 -7.36 -3.71
C ASP A 126 20.12 -7.11 -5.18
N THR A 127 20.97 -6.12 -5.43
CA THR A 127 21.41 -5.76 -6.80
C THR A 127 22.84 -6.16 -7.09
N THR A 128 23.59 -6.59 -6.08
CA THR A 128 25.05 -6.77 -6.20
C THR A 128 25.58 -8.07 -5.60
N GLY A 129 24.83 -8.73 -4.73
CA GLY A 129 25.25 -9.90 -4.01
C GLY A 129 24.90 -11.22 -4.69
N SER A 130 24.98 -12.29 -3.91
CA SER A 130 24.64 -13.65 -4.35
C SER A 130 23.16 -13.83 -4.71
N TYR A 131 22.32 -12.92 -4.27
CA TYR A 131 20.87 -12.91 -4.48
C TYR A 131 20.42 -11.79 -5.42
N SER A 132 21.27 -11.40 -6.38
CA SER A 132 20.98 -10.32 -7.32
C SER A 132 19.59 -10.48 -7.97
N GLY A 133 18.74 -9.44 -7.87
CA GLY A 133 17.36 -9.48 -8.34
C GLY A 133 16.39 -10.23 -7.43
N GLN A 134 16.80 -10.57 -6.21
CA GLN A 134 15.99 -11.22 -5.19
C GLN A 134 15.76 -10.29 -3.99
N VAL A 135 14.74 -10.57 -3.20
CA VAL A 135 14.44 -9.81 -1.99
C VAL A 135 15.11 -10.46 -0.79
N VAL A 136 15.89 -9.68 -0.06
CA VAL A 136 16.66 -10.14 1.08
C VAL A 136 16.34 -9.32 2.33
N ASN A 137 16.44 -9.96 3.49
CA ASN A 137 16.41 -9.30 4.78
C ASN A 137 17.85 -8.94 5.16
N THR A 138 18.19 -7.66 5.21
CA THR A 138 19.54 -7.16 5.50
C THR A 138 20.00 -7.44 6.93
N LYS A 139 19.09 -7.62 7.88
CA LYS A 139 19.39 -7.94 9.28
C LYS A 139 19.91 -9.37 9.46
N THR A 140 19.38 -10.30 8.68
CA THR A 140 19.71 -11.72 8.79
C THR A 140 20.57 -12.23 7.62
N GLY A 141 20.63 -11.48 6.52
CA GLY A 141 21.23 -11.92 5.26
C GLY A 141 20.42 -12.99 4.53
N ASN A 142 19.22 -13.30 4.98
CA ASN A 142 18.41 -14.36 4.41
C ASN A 142 17.64 -13.90 3.17
N LEU A 143 17.54 -14.79 2.19
CA LEU A 143 16.60 -14.66 1.08
C LEU A 143 15.16 -14.68 1.63
N VAL A 144 14.35 -13.72 1.21
CA VAL A 144 12.92 -13.65 1.53
C VAL A 144 12.11 -14.32 0.42
N PHE A 145 12.28 -13.85 -0.81
CA PHE A 145 11.68 -14.45 -2.02
C PHE A 145 12.41 -13.96 -3.28
N ASN A 146 12.09 -14.55 -4.41
CA ASN A 146 12.63 -14.20 -5.72
C ASN A 146 11.52 -13.83 -6.70
N PHE A 147 11.83 -12.94 -7.64
CA PHE A 147 10.95 -12.53 -8.73
C PHE A 147 11.13 -13.39 -9.99
N THR A 148 12.23 -14.13 -10.08
CA THR A 148 12.59 -14.93 -11.26
C THR A 148 12.99 -16.35 -10.85
N GLY A 149 12.81 -17.30 -11.76
CA GLY A 149 13.20 -18.70 -11.54
C GLY A 149 12.12 -19.54 -10.86
N THR A 150 12.50 -20.74 -10.46
CA THR A 150 11.61 -21.69 -9.79
C THR A 150 11.17 -21.15 -8.43
N GLY A 151 9.85 -21.13 -8.18
CA GLY A 151 9.27 -20.61 -6.93
C GLY A 151 9.23 -19.09 -6.86
N SER A 152 9.38 -18.38 -8.00
CA SER A 152 9.19 -16.94 -8.05
C SER A 152 7.76 -16.54 -7.74
N VAL A 153 7.60 -15.38 -7.12
CA VAL A 153 6.30 -14.77 -6.83
C VAL A 153 6.14 -13.49 -7.64
N GLN A 154 4.92 -13.23 -8.09
CA GLN A 154 4.61 -12.11 -8.99
C GLN A 154 3.29 -11.46 -8.59
N ASP A 155 2.99 -10.30 -9.13
CA ASP A 155 1.73 -9.58 -8.93
C ASP A 155 1.37 -9.38 -7.45
N SER A 156 0.13 -9.67 -7.12
CA SER A 156 -0.40 -9.59 -5.75
C SER A 156 0.31 -10.54 -4.79
N ALA A 157 0.82 -11.68 -5.26
CA ALA A 157 1.58 -12.62 -4.43
C ALA A 157 2.93 -12.03 -4.01
N ALA A 158 3.61 -11.31 -4.90
CA ALA A 158 4.84 -10.58 -4.57
C ALA A 158 4.56 -9.47 -3.54
N ALA A 159 3.47 -8.73 -3.73
CA ALA A 159 3.06 -7.70 -2.77
C ALA A 159 2.69 -8.29 -1.40
N ALA A 160 2.06 -9.47 -1.36
CA ALA A 160 1.77 -10.19 -0.13
C ALA A 160 3.05 -10.66 0.55
N ALA A 161 3.96 -11.35 -0.18
CA ALA A 161 5.23 -11.84 0.35
C ALA A 161 6.09 -10.70 0.90
N LEU A 162 6.12 -9.55 0.23
CA LEU A 162 6.83 -8.38 0.72
C LEU A 162 6.19 -7.82 1.99
N SER A 163 4.85 -7.78 2.05
CA SER A 163 4.13 -7.35 3.27
C SER A 163 4.40 -8.27 4.46
N ASP A 164 4.46 -9.58 4.22
CA ASP A 164 4.77 -10.57 5.25
C ASP A 164 6.22 -10.41 5.74
N ALA A 165 7.14 -10.06 4.82
CA ALA A 165 8.55 -9.83 5.16
C ALA A 165 8.74 -8.66 6.13
N PHE A 166 7.93 -7.59 6.01
CA PHE A 166 7.98 -6.47 6.95
C PHE A 166 7.50 -6.83 8.37
N ASN A 167 6.76 -7.92 8.51
CA ASN A 167 6.30 -8.41 9.81
C ASN A 167 7.27 -9.44 10.45
N LEU A 168 8.43 -9.69 9.81
CA LEU A 168 9.43 -10.60 10.37
C LEU A 168 10.06 -10.01 11.65
N PRO A 169 10.42 -10.87 12.61
CA PRO A 169 11.11 -10.43 13.81
C PRO A 169 12.40 -9.64 13.49
N GLY A 170 12.56 -8.49 14.14
CA GLY A 170 13.73 -7.63 13.96
C GLY A 170 13.66 -6.68 12.76
N VAL A 171 12.60 -6.74 11.96
CA VAL A 171 12.30 -5.75 10.92
C VAL A 171 11.46 -4.65 11.57
N ASP A 172 11.90 -3.41 11.47
CA ASP A 172 11.18 -2.24 11.98
C ASP A 172 10.71 -1.29 10.87
N ASP A 173 10.89 -1.72 9.62
CA ASP A 173 10.33 -1.04 8.45
C ASP A 173 8.80 -0.94 8.56
N ILE A 174 8.28 0.21 8.23
CA ILE A 174 6.85 0.41 8.09
C ILE A 174 6.47 0.58 6.63
N TYR A 175 5.25 0.22 6.27
CA TYR A 175 4.82 0.28 4.88
C TYR A 175 3.34 0.62 4.72
N THR A 176 3.00 1.08 3.52
CA THR A 176 1.63 1.24 3.05
C THR A 176 1.47 0.63 1.66
N LYS A 177 0.23 0.31 1.29
CA LYS A 177 -0.09 -0.34 0.01
C LYS A 177 -1.10 0.50 -0.77
N CYS A 178 -0.89 0.62 -2.08
CA CYS A 178 -1.84 1.18 -3.02
C CYS A 178 -1.80 0.40 -4.34
N THR A 179 -2.75 0.67 -5.22
CA THR A 179 -2.81 0.05 -6.54
C THR A 179 -3.21 1.08 -7.58
N PHE A 180 -2.81 0.85 -8.83
CA PHE A 180 -3.36 1.54 -9.98
C PHE A 180 -3.57 0.57 -11.14
N GLN A 181 -4.39 0.97 -12.09
CA GLN A 181 -4.67 0.18 -13.26
C GLN A 181 -4.17 0.89 -14.51
N LEU A 182 -3.36 0.20 -15.32
CA LEU A 182 -3.09 0.61 -16.68
C LEU A 182 -4.05 -0.10 -17.62
N VAL A 183 -4.69 0.68 -18.48
CA VAL A 183 -5.57 0.19 -19.54
C VAL A 183 -4.93 0.42 -20.91
N ALA A 184 -5.30 -0.40 -21.89
CA ALA A 184 -4.85 -0.17 -23.26
C ALA A 184 -5.28 1.23 -23.72
N PRO A 185 -4.45 1.93 -24.52
CA PRO A 185 -4.86 3.21 -25.08
C PRO A 185 -6.09 3.03 -25.97
N VAL A 186 -7.11 3.88 -25.75
CA VAL A 186 -8.26 3.90 -26.63
C VAL A 186 -7.85 4.48 -27.98
N THR A 187 -7.69 3.61 -28.97
CA THR A 187 -7.53 4.08 -30.35
C THR A 187 -8.88 4.68 -30.78
N SER A 188 -9.01 6.00 -30.76
CA SER A 188 -10.15 6.65 -31.37
C SER A 188 -10.12 6.31 -32.85
N LEU A 189 -11.10 5.49 -33.29
CA LEU A 189 -11.31 5.28 -34.73
C LEU A 189 -11.53 6.67 -35.31
N PRO A 190 -10.88 6.99 -36.46
CA PRO A 190 -11.18 8.24 -37.15
C PRO A 190 -12.67 8.29 -37.39
N VAL A 191 -13.35 9.30 -36.85
CA VAL A 191 -14.74 9.57 -37.21
C VAL A 191 -14.74 9.84 -38.70
N SER A 192 -15.17 8.85 -39.46
CA SER A 192 -15.37 9.02 -40.88
C SER A 192 -16.51 10.04 -41.03
N THR A 193 -16.16 11.31 -41.14
CA THR A 193 -17.09 12.34 -41.55
C THR A 193 -17.41 12.07 -43.05
N THR A 194 -18.27 11.11 -43.27
CA THR A 194 -18.93 10.98 -44.55
C THR A 194 -19.84 12.20 -44.69
N ASN A 195 -19.29 13.26 -45.28
CA ASN A 195 -20.12 14.33 -45.83
C ASN A 195 -20.98 13.70 -46.96
N ALA A 196 -22.07 13.06 -46.57
CA ALA A 196 -23.09 12.69 -47.54
C ALA A 196 -23.61 14.00 -48.11
N PRO A 197 -23.64 14.18 -49.46
CA PRO A 197 -24.22 15.34 -50.05
C PRO A 197 -25.70 15.40 -49.63
N VAL A 198 -26.08 16.54 -49.06
CA VAL A 198 -27.47 16.85 -48.68
C VAL A 198 -28.29 16.75 -49.99
N ALA A 199 -28.94 15.61 -50.18
CA ALA A 199 -29.95 15.48 -51.22
C ALA A 199 -31.14 16.37 -50.82
N THR A 200 -31.30 17.46 -51.55
CA THR A 200 -32.46 18.34 -51.43
C THR A 200 -33.71 17.56 -51.88
N THR A 201 -34.37 16.88 -50.95
CA THR A 201 -35.65 16.24 -51.23
C THR A 201 -36.74 17.29 -51.19
N THR A 202 -37.20 17.64 -52.35
CA THR A 202 -38.47 18.37 -52.61
C THR A 202 -39.63 17.58 -51.98
N THR A 203 -40.23 18.17 -50.96
CA THR A 203 -41.39 17.61 -50.27
C THR A 203 -42.59 17.47 -51.14
N LYS A 204 -42.91 16.25 -51.65
CA LYS A 204 -44.24 15.91 -52.11
C LYS A 204 -45.08 15.46 -50.94
N LYS A 205 -46.10 16.25 -50.62
CA LYS A 205 -47.13 15.88 -49.63
C LYS A 205 -47.84 14.61 -50.07
N SER A 206 -47.88 13.58 -49.25
CA SER A 206 -48.81 12.45 -49.38
C SER A 206 -49.39 12.13 -47.98
N PRO A 207 -50.69 11.70 -47.98
CA PRO A 207 -51.46 11.72 -46.75
C PRO A 207 -51.23 10.50 -45.85
N LEU A 208 -51.52 10.73 -44.58
CA LEU A 208 -51.59 9.84 -43.46
C LEU A 208 -52.17 8.45 -43.76
N LEU A 209 -51.46 7.40 -43.37
CA LEU A 209 -52.07 6.14 -42.96
C LEU A 209 -51.43 5.70 -41.61
N PHE A 210 -52.24 5.72 -40.59
CA PHE A 210 -52.00 5.11 -39.28
C PHE A 210 -51.89 3.60 -39.45
N SER A 211 -50.82 3.01 -38.95
CA SER A 211 -50.80 1.58 -38.65
C SER A 211 -50.07 1.35 -37.31
N THR A 212 -50.87 1.11 -36.32
CA THR A 212 -50.51 0.49 -35.05
C THR A 212 -49.97 -0.92 -35.28
N LEU A 213 -48.81 -1.25 -34.82
CA LEU A 213 -48.44 -2.64 -34.51
C LEU A 213 -47.80 -2.75 -33.16
N LEU A 214 -48.53 -3.46 -32.33
CA LEU A 214 -48.26 -3.88 -30.97
C LEU A 214 -47.48 -5.22 -31.01
N ALA A 215 -46.74 -5.46 -29.95
CA ALA A 215 -46.34 -6.77 -29.42
C ALA A 215 -44.95 -7.32 -29.73
N GLY A 216 -44.28 -7.72 -28.64
CA GLY A 216 -43.17 -8.68 -28.63
C GLY A 216 -42.32 -8.65 -27.37
N LEU A 217 -42.96 -8.94 -26.19
CA LEU A 217 -42.19 -9.36 -25.01
C LEU A 217 -41.61 -10.74 -25.27
N GLY A 218 -40.28 -10.87 -25.27
CA GLY A 218 -39.57 -12.14 -25.27
C GLY A 218 -38.64 -12.24 -24.02
N VAL A 219 -39.16 -12.88 -22.99
CA VAL A 219 -38.36 -13.31 -21.82
C VAL A 219 -37.66 -14.61 -22.20
N ALA A 220 -36.34 -14.63 -22.26
CA ALA A 220 -35.54 -15.84 -22.33
C ALA A 220 -34.73 -15.98 -21.03
N GLY A 221 -35.22 -16.79 -20.12
CA GLY A 221 -34.51 -17.27 -18.94
C GLY A 221 -33.51 -18.36 -19.33
N SER A 222 -32.25 -18.18 -18.96
CA SER A 222 -31.24 -19.24 -19.05
C SER A 222 -30.89 -19.69 -17.66
N ALA A 223 -31.35 -20.88 -17.30
CA ALA A 223 -30.95 -21.61 -16.11
C ALA A 223 -29.52 -22.15 -16.31
N PHE A 224 -28.59 -21.76 -15.44
CA PHE A 224 -27.28 -22.42 -15.33
C PHE A 224 -27.35 -23.54 -14.31
N ALA A 225 -27.24 -24.77 -14.78
CA ALA A 225 -27.09 -25.96 -13.96
C ALA A 225 -25.66 -26.05 -13.42
N TRP A 226 -25.53 -26.09 -12.10
CA TRP A 226 -24.29 -26.35 -11.40
C TRP A 226 -24.04 -27.85 -11.37
N HIS A 227 -22.96 -28.30 -12.01
CA HIS A 227 -22.51 -29.69 -11.92
C HIS A 227 -21.41 -29.82 -10.88
N SER A 228 -21.77 -30.39 -9.72
CA SER A 228 -20.85 -30.85 -8.68
C SER A 228 -20.21 -32.17 -9.14
N ARG A 229 -18.89 -32.25 -9.17
CA ARG A 229 -18.18 -33.53 -9.23
C ARG A 229 -17.29 -33.69 -8.00
N LYS A 230 -17.45 -34.88 -7.42
CA LYS A 230 -16.71 -35.43 -6.31
C LYS A 230 -15.21 -35.55 -6.56
#